data_9bacdc3a4448b0c8e48db28e5b13c563
#
_entry.id   9bacdc3a4448b0c8e48db28e5b13c563
#
_cell.length_a   1.000
_cell.length_b   1.000
_cell.length_c   1.000
_cell.angle_alpha   90.00
_cell.angle_beta   90.00
_cell.angle_gamma   90.00
#
_symmetry.space_group_name_H-M   'P 1'
#
loop_
_entity.id
_entity.type
_entity.pdbx_description
1 polymer ?
#
loop_
_entity_poly.entity_id
_entity_poly.type
_entity_poly.pdbx_seq_one_letter_code
_entity_poly.pdbx_strand_id
1 'polypeptide(L)'
;WQGFWKYLWNQPFTSQDVPLQAKFDDERIRLFLENEIAPRYDQPATPPMPVPGESSFYPGTPGTELVYDRALLQIKDTLSSSANRSVRLTYRRTNVPRAGIDLVEIMIKDIVDASPFDGIVEVYLKDLKTFQTVNFVYSKVYDEEIPVDIAYSSWSTIKIPVMVTAFRLLEEPYLEENLALIEKMVELSENNSTDELGARVIEQALAPII
;
A
#
# COMPACT_ATOMS: atom_id res chain seq x y z
N TRP A 1 -15.08 30.65 62.71
CA TRP A 1 -14.91 30.76 64.16
C TRP A 1 -14.63 29.42 64.86
N GLN A 2 -15.22 28.33 64.45
CA GLN A 2 -14.99 26.99 65.03
C GLN A 2 -13.53 26.51 64.90
N GLY A 3 -12.84 26.80 63.79
CA GLY A 3 -11.43 26.47 63.64
C GLY A 3 -10.51 27.18 64.56
N PHE A 4 -10.82 28.50 64.89
CA PHE A 4 -10.06 29.31 65.84
C PHE A 4 -10.13 28.72 67.26
N TRP A 5 -11.29 28.34 67.70
CA TRP A 5 -11.44 27.73 69.05
C TRP A 5 -10.78 26.38 69.14
N LYS A 6 -10.87 25.52 68.08
CA LYS A 6 -10.17 24.24 68.02
C LYS A 6 -8.65 24.42 68.11
N TYR A 7 -8.11 25.47 67.49
CA TYR A 7 -6.69 25.79 67.54
C TYR A 7 -6.27 26.21 68.96
N LEU A 8 -7.01 27.09 69.61
CA LEU A 8 -6.73 27.56 70.98
C LEU A 8 -6.77 26.40 71.98
N TRP A 9 -7.65 25.44 71.81
CA TRP A 9 -7.78 24.34 72.76
C TRP A 9 -7.01 23.05 72.28
N ASN A 10 -6.06 23.22 71.38
CA ASN A 10 -5.21 22.16 70.87
C ASN A 10 -5.97 20.90 70.46
N GLN A 11 -7.19 21.07 69.88
CA GLN A 11 -8.00 19.95 69.39
C GLN A 11 -7.53 19.55 67.99
N PRO A 12 -7.52 18.24 67.67
CA PRO A 12 -7.08 17.78 66.36
C PRO A 12 -8.01 18.36 65.28
N PHE A 13 -7.41 18.92 64.24
CA PHE A 13 -8.14 19.31 63.04
C PHE A 13 -8.45 18.06 62.25
N THR A 14 -9.71 17.88 61.93
CA THR A 14 -10.10 16.91 60.90
C THR A 14 -9.66 17.51 59.56
N SER A 15 -8.75 16.87 58.89
CA SER A 15 -8.41 17.20 57.51
C SER A 15 -9.67 17.07 56.65
N GLN A 16 -10.08 18.12 56.00
CA GLN A 16 -11.18 18.11 55.07
C GLN A 16 -10.59 17.98 53.68
N ASP A 17 -10.89 16.90 53.02
CA ASP A 17 -10.54 16.76 51.62
C ASP A 17 -11.35 17.73 50.76
N VAL A 18 -10.67 18.72 50.22
CA VAL A 18 -11.27 19.69 49.29
C VAL A 18 -10.94 19.19 47.87
N PRO A 19 -11.93 18.72 47.11
CA PRO A 19 -11.68 18.30 45.76
C PRO A 19 -11.18 19.47 44.91
N LEU A 20 -10.12 19.24 44.17
CA LEU A 20 -9.57 20.22 43.24
C LEU A 20 -10.56 20.41 42.08
N GLN A 21 -11.22 21.56 42.03
CA GLN A 21 -12.04 21.94 40.86
C GLN A 21 -11.18 22.73 39.89
N ALA A 22 -10.70 22.06 38.84
CA ALA A 22 -9.93 22.71 37.79
C ALA A 22 -10.70 22.59 36.46
N LYS A 23 -10.72 23.68 35.70
CA LYS A 23 -11.15 23.66 34.28
C LYS A 23 -9.91 23.51 33.41
N PHE A 24 -9.91 22.50 32.58
CA PHE A 24 -8.82 22.27 31.63
C PHE A 24 -9.28 22.67 30.23
N ASP A 25 -8.40 23.28 29.49
CA ASP A 25 -8.59 23.61 28.08
C ASP A 25 -8.12 22.41 27.25
N ASP A 26 -9.07 21.64 26.74
CA ASP A 26 -8.84 20.41 25.96
C ASP A 26 -8.06 20.70 24.69
N GLU A 27 -8.31 21.85 24.06
CA GLU A 27 -7.63 22.24 22.82
C GLU A 27 -6.16 22.56 23.07
N ARG A 28 -5.84 23.27 24.15
CA ARG A 28 -4.44 23.54 24.52
C ARG A 28 -3.67 22.29 24.88
N ILE A 29 -4.30 21.33 25.56
CA ILE A 29 -3.67 20.04 25.86
C ILE A 29 -3.43 19.27 24.55
N ARG A 30 -4.40 19.27 23.63
CA ARG A 30 -4.27 18.61 22.33
C ARG A 30 -3.14 19.22 21.51
N LEU A 31 -3.09 20.53 21.39
CA LEU A 31 -2.01 21.22 20.68
C LEU A 31 -0.63 20.93 21.28
N PHE A 32 -0.53 20.83 22.60
CA PHE A 32 0.71 20.43 23.25
C PHE A 32 1.10 18.99 22.89
N LEU A 33 0.15 18.07 22.89
CA LEU A 33 0.40 16.69 22.50
C LEU A 33 0.84 16.59 21.03
N GLU A 34 0.20 17.34 20.12
CA GLU A 34 0.50 17.36 18.69
C GLU A 34 1.85 18.02 18.37
N ASN A 35 2.18 19.12 19.03
CA ASN A 35 3.36 19.91 18.68
C ASN A 35 4.62 19.51 19.47
N GLU A 36 4.46 19.00 20.68
CA GLU A 36 5.59 18.72 21.56
C GLU A 36 5.81 17.24 21.85
N ILE A 37 4.75 16.46 21.97
CA ILE A 37 4.86 15.05 22.37
C ILE A 37 4.94 14.14 21.14
N ALA A 38 3.98 14.25 20.23
CA ALA A 38 3.93 13.38 19.04
C ALA A 38 5.22 13.45 18.21
N PRO A 39 5.78 14.62 17.86
CA PRO A 39 7.00 14.69 17.05
C PRO A 39 8.24 14.03 17.68
N ARG A 40 8.22 13.87 19.00
CA ARG A 40 9.35 13.28 19.76
C ARG A 40 9.23 11.79 19.98
N TYR A 41 8.01 11.26 20.02
CA TYR A 41 7.75 9.90 20.47
C TYR A 41 6.98 9.05 19.46
N ASP A 42 6.27 9.65 18.51
CA ASP A 42 5.66 8.93 17.43
C ASP A 42 6.75 8.39 16.49
N GLN A 43 6.59 7.16 16.08
CA GLN A 43 7.48 6.52 15.12
C GLN A 43 6.67 6.23 13.86
N PRO A 44 6.95 6.91 12.74
CA PRO A 44 6.26 6.63 11.50
C PRO A 44 6.55 5.21 11.03
N ALA A 45 5.53 4.54 10.49
CA ALA A 45 5.74 3.27 9.81
C ALA A 45 6.58 3.48 8.55
N THR A 46 7.51 2.57 8.27
CA THR A 46 8.32 2.60 7.04
C THR A 46 7.79 1.60 6.03
N PRO A 47 7.70 1.95 4.73
CA PRO A 47 7.33 1.01 3.69
C PRO A 47 8.43 -0.04 3.47
N PRO A 48 8.10 -1.20 2.85
CA PRO A 48 9.09 -2.10 2.33
C PRO A 48 9.96 -1.39 1.28
N MET A 49 11.23 -1.80 1.17
CA MET A 49 12.17 -1.25 0.17
C MET A 49 12.70 -2.36 -0.71
N PRO A 50 12.88 -2.17 -2.03
CA PRO A 50 13.47 -3.17 -2.89
C PRO A 50 14.87 -3.60 -2.40
N VAL A 51 15.16 -4.90 -2.54
CA VAL A 51 16.52 -5.42 -2.36
C VAL A 51 17.26 -5.24 -3.69
N PRO A 52 18.36 -4.48 -3.74
CA PRO A 52 19.07 -4.22 -4.99
C PRO A 52 19.47 -5.52 -5.72
N GLY A 53 19.11 -5.63 -6.98
CA GLY A 53 19.40 -6.78 -7.83
C GLY A 53 18.56 -8.03 -7.59
N GLU A 54 17.57 -7.98 -6.71
CA GLU A 54 16.71 -9.12 -6.39
C GLU A 54 15.22 -8.79 -6.61
N SER A 55 14.41 -9.81 -6.87
CA SER A 55 12.95 -9.69 -6.94
C SER A 55 12.27 -9.78 -5.57
N SER A 56 12.91 -9.18 -4.55
CA SER A 56 12.46 -9.22 -3.16
C SER A 56 12.47 -7.83 -2.52
N PHE A 57 11.86 -7.73 -1.34
CA PHE A 57 11.79 -6.48 -0.57
C PHE A 57 12.30 -6.69 0.84
N TYR A 58 13.08 -5.74 1.36
CA TYR A 58 13.27 -5.59 2.78
C TYR A 58 11.91 -5.30 3.43
N PRO A 59 11.55 -5.98 4.52
CA PRO A 59 10.28 -5.74 5.18
C PRO A 59 10.23 -4.32 5.74
N GLY A 60 9.12 -3.64 5.54
CA GLY A 60 8.85 -2.38 6.22
C GLY A 60 8.66 -2.59 7.72
N THR A 61 8.72 -1.52 8.48
CA THR A 61 8.50 -1.56 9.92
C THR A 61 7.18 -0.88 10.29
N PRO A 62 6.41 -1.46 11.22
CA PRO A 62 5.23 -0.79 11.75
C PRO A 62 5.63 0.42 12.58
N GLY A 63 4.82 1.44 12.55
CA GLY A 63 5.00 2.63 13.37
C GLY A 63 4.24 2.56 14.70
N THR A 64 4.36 3.63 15.47
CA THR A 64 3.55 3.90 16.66
C THR A 64 3.08 5.34 16.63
N GLU A 65 1.84 5.56 17.02
CA GLU A 65 1.27 6.90 17.12
C GLU A 65 0.52 7.10 18.45
N LEU A 66 0.52 8.31 18.96
CA LEU A 66 -0.16 8.67 20.19
C LEU A 66 -1.68 8.59 20.01
N VAL A 67 -2.37 7.97 20.98
CA VAL A 67 -3.84 7.96 21.01
C VAL A 67 -4.35 9.20 21.74
N TYR A 68 -4.57 10.29 21.00
CA TYR A 68 -4.88 11.62 21.53
C TYR A 68 -6.04 11.65 22.51
N ASP A 69 -7.18 11.04 22.18
CA ASP A 69 -8.36 11.08 23.04
C ASP A 69 -8.12 10.39 24.37
N ARG A 70 -7.37 9.30 24.36
CA ARG A 70 -6.98 8.58 25.58
C ARG A 70 -5.95 9.36 26.39
N ALA A 71 -4.98 9.95 25.71
CA ALA A 71 -3.98 10.80 26.34
C ALA A 71 -4.62 12.01 27.03
N LEU A 72 -5.58 12.66 26.39
CA LEU A 72 -6.33 13.79 26.95
C LEU A 72 -7.04 13.40 28.24
N LEU A 73 -7.77 12.28 28.25
CA LEU A 73 -8.44 11.79 29.46
C LEU A 73 -7.44 11.47 30.57
N GLN A 74 -6.35 10.76 30.26
CA GLN A 74 -5.33 10.40 31.24
C GLN A 74 -4.64 11.63 31.86
N ILE A 75 -4.38 12.66 31.05
CA ILE A 75 -3.78 13.91 31.52
C ILE A 75 -4.76 14.65 32.45
N LYS A 76 -6.03 14.76 32.08
CA LYS A 76 -7.05 15.42 32.89
C LYS A 76 -7.24 14.72 34.24
N ASP A 77 -7.30 13.40 34.26
CA ASP A 77 -7.35 12.62 35.50
C ASP A 77 -6.13 12.86 36.39
N THR A 78 -4.94 12.85 35.77
CA THR A 78 -3.69 13.07 36.52
C THR A 78 -3.60 14.49 37.07
N LEU A 79 -4.00 15.50 36.30
CA LEU A 79 -4.01 16.89 36.73
C LEU A 79 -5.06 17.13 37.83
N SER A 80 -6.15 16.38 37.85
CA SER A 80 -7.17 16.46 38.92
C SER A 80 -6.77 15.72 40.20
N SER A 81 -5.74 14.87 40.15
CA SER A 81 -5.26 14.10 41.29
C SER A 81 -4.26 14.93 42.12
N SER A 82 -4.41 14.90 43.44
CA SER A 82 -3.44 15.49 44.38
C SER A 82 -2.22 14.59 44.60
N ALA A 83 -2.36 13.29 44.40
CA ALA A 83 -1.34 12.30 44.73
C ALA A 83 -0.56 11.81 43.48
N ASN A 84 -1.23 11.63 42.36
CA ASN A 84 -0.61 11.10 41.13
C ASN A 84 -0.19 12.25 40.20
N ARG A 85 1.12 12.41 39.97
CA ARG A 85 1.71 13.48 39.15
C ARG A 85 2.37 12.93 37.86
N SER A 86 2.22 11.68 37.58
CA SER A 86 2.77 11.05 36.38
C SER A 86 1.68 10.39 35.52
N VAL A 87 1.78 10.56 34.23
CA VAL A 87 0.87 9.92 33.26
C VAL A 87 1.67 9.02 32.31
N ARG A 88 1.15 7.83 32.08
CA ARG A 88 1.67 6.93 31.04
C ARG A 88 0.77 7.03 29.82
N LEU A 89 1.26 7.67 28.77
CA LEU A 89 0.54 7.84 27.53
C LEU A 89 0.40 6.52 26.78
N THR A 90 -0.73 6.36 26.09
CA THR A 90 -1.04 5.17 25.31
C THR A 90 -0.71 5.43 23.84
N TYR A 91 0.06 4.50 23.24
CA TYR A 91 0.39 4.52 21.82
C TYR A 91 -0.33 3.38 21.11
N ARG A 92 -0.71 3.62 19.86
CA ARG A 92 -1.27 2.64 18.95
C ARG A 92 -0.20 2.24 17.93
N ARG A 93 -0.11 0.96 17.65
CA ARG A 93 0.74 0.46 16.55
C ARG A 93 0.05 0.72 15.22
N THR A 94 0.77 1.31 14.27
CA THR A 94 0.31 1.49 12.89
C THR A 94 0.83 0.36 12.02
N ASN A 95 0.03 0.00 11.02
CA ASN A 95 0.42 -1.06 10.08
C ASN A 95 1.56 -0.59 9.17
N VAL A 96 2.34 -1.54 8.70
CA VAL A 96 3.32 -1.32 7.63
C VAL A 96 2.56 -0.86 6.38
N PRO A 97 2.93 0.28 5.77
CA PRO A 97 2.35 0.69 4.49
C PRO A 97 2.64 -0.37 3.41
N ARG A 98 1.77 -0.50 2.45
CA ARG A 98 2.06 -1.33 1.28
C ARG A 98 3.14 -0.67 0.43
N ALA A 99 3.96 -1.49 -0.21
CA ALA A 99 4.85 -1.01 -1.26
C ALA A 99 4.03 -0.32 -2.35
N GLY A 100 4.41 0.88 -2.73
CA GLY A 100 3.84 1.55 -3.88
C GLY A 100 4.25 0.87 -5.18
N ILE A 101 3.48 1.07 -6.25
CA ILE A 101 3.80 0.53 -7.58
C ILE A 101 5.10 1.11 -8.14
N ASP A 102 5.45 2.33 -7.74
CA ASP A 102 6.71 3.02 -8.04
C ASP A 102 7.95 2.27 -7.55
N LEU A 103 7.85 1.57 -6.42
CA LEU A 103 8.95 0.73 -5.93
C LEU A 103 9.21 -0.50 -6.82
N VAL A 104 8.22 -0.94 -7.59
CA VAL A 104 8.39 -2.01 -8.58
C VAL A 104 9.22 -1.51 -9.75
N GLU A 105 9.07 -0.26 -10.17
CA GLU A 105 9.92 0.35 -11.19
C GLU A 105 11.39 0.34 -10.75
N ILE A 106 11.67 0.81 -9.51
CA ILE A 106 13.02 0.81 -8.95
C ILE A 106 13.59 -0.61 -8.93
N MET A 107 12.82 -1.57 -8.44
CA MET A 107 13.24 -2.98 -8.38
C MET A 107 13.59 -3.54 -9.76
N ILE A 108 12.78 -3.25 -10.79
CA ILE A 108 13.04 -3.74 -12.15
C ILE A 108 14.33 -3.12 -12.70
N LYS A 109 14.54 -1.82 -12.51
CA LYS A 109 15.78 -1.14 -12.95
C LYS A 109 17.01 -1.73 -12.25
N ASP A 110 16.94 -1.94 -10.94
CA ASP A 110 18.03 -2.55 -10.17
C ASP A 110 18.35 -3.98 -10.65
N ILE A 111 17.33 -4.78 -11.02
CA ILE A 111 17.52 -6.12 -11.58
C ILE A 111 18.20 -6.06 -12.94
N VAL A 112 17.78 -5.13 -13.81
CA VAL A 112 18.41 -4.93 -15.13
C VAL A 112 19.87 -4.54 -14.96
N ASP A 113 20.18 -3.64 -14.03
CA ASP A 113 21.55 -3.19 -13.75
C ASP A 113 22.45 -4.33 -13.24
N ALA A 114 21.91 -5.17 -12.36
CA ALA A 114 22.63 -6.32 -11.83
C ALA A 114 22.76 -7.50 -12.82
N SER A 115 21.94 -7.52 -13.89
CA SER A 115 21.94 -8.59 -14.87
C SER A 115 23.01 -8.39 -15.97
N PRO A 116 23.38 -9.42 -16.72
CA PRO A 116 24.23 -9.29 -17.92
C PRO A 116 23.46 -8.72 -19.13
N PHE A 117 22.17 -8.44 -19.00
CA PHE A 117 21.34 -7.93 -20.08
C PHE A 117 21.76 -6.49 -20.44
N ASP A 118 21.96 -6.24 -21.75
CA ASP A 118 22.42 -4.97 -22.33
C ASP A 118 21.43 -4.34 -23.32
N GLY A 119 20.20 -4.86 -23.36
CA GLY A 119 19.15 -4.39 -24.23
C GLY A 119 18.28 -3.30 -23.63
N ILE A 120 17.12 -3.12 -24.24
CA ILE A 120 16.07 -2.19 -23.81
C ILE A 120 14.94 -2.99 -23.15
N VAL A 121 14.48 -2.50 -21.99
CA VAL A 121 13.32 -3.04 -21.29
C VAL A 121 12.23 -1.98 -21.29
N GLU A 122 11.06 -2.32 -21.80
CA GLU A 122 9.87 -1.50 -21.70
C GLU A 122 8.87 -2.22 -20.80
N VAL A 123 8.31 -1.49 -19.83
CA VAL A 123 7.38 -2.01 -18.83
C VAL A 123 6.15 -1.14 -18.75
N TYR A 124 5.00 -1.77 -18.93
CA TYR A 124 3.70 -1.21 -18.56
C TYR A 124 3.08 -2.08 -17.48
N LEU A 125 2.84 -1.49 -16.31
CA LEU A 125 2.23 -2.18 -15.19
C LEU A 125 1.03 -1.37 -14.69
N LYS A 126 -0.08 -2.05 -14.42
CA LYS A 126 -1.29 -1.43 -13.87
C LYS A 126 -1.79 -2.22 -12.67
N ASP A 127 -1.92 -1.54 -11.53
CA ASP A 127 -2.64 -2.10 -10.38
C ASP A 127 -4.14 -2.04 -10.64
N LEU A 128 -4.77 -3.20 -10.73
CA LEU A 128 -6.21 -3.31 -11.02
C LEU A 128 -7.12 -2.89 -9.86
N LYS A 129 -6.57 -2.67 -8.67
CA LYS A 129 -7.32 -2.19 -7.49
C LYS A 129 -7.27 -0.69 -7.35
N THR A 130 -6.08 -0.10 -7.51
CA THR A 130 -5.84 1.34 -7.33
C THR A 130 -5.88 2.10 -8.64
N PHE A 131 -5.81 1.39 -9.79
CA PHE A 131 -5.66 1.92 -11.15
C PHE A 131 -4.39 2.75 -11.37
N GLN A 132 -3.47 2.72 -10.43
CA GLN A 132 -2.15 3.31 -10.61
C GLN A 132 -1.38 2.56 -11.71
N THR A 133 -0.60 3.30 -12.48
CA THR A 133 0.19 2.76 -13.58
C THR A 133 1.64 3.19 -13.46
N VAL A 134 2.52 2.28 -13.88
CA VAL A 134 3.93 2.55 -14.16
C VAL A 134 4.16 2.22 -15.63
N ASN A 135 4.73 3.16 -16.36
CA ASN A 135 5.07 3.01 -17.77
C ASN A 135 6.44 3.65 -18.00
N PHE A 136 7.44 2.84 -18.29
CA PHE A 136 8.80 3.32 -18.51
C PHE A 136 9.56 2.44 -19.48
N VAL A 137 10.56 3.04 -20.09
CA VAL A 137 11.61 2.36 -20.86
C VAL A 137 12.93 2.53 -20.12
N TYR A 138 13.72 1.47 -20.05
CA TYR A 138 14.99 1.50 -19.36
C TYR A 138 16.06 0.69 -20.10
N SER A 139 17.27 1.23 -20.14
CA SER A 139 18.47 0.54 -20.58
C SER A 139 19.65 1.04 -19.76
N LYS A 140 20.52 0.14 -19.32
CA LYS A 140 21.78 0.51 -18.64
C LYS A 140 22.90 0.95 -19.59
N VAL A 141 22.69 0.78 -20.91
CA VAL A 141 23.71 1.02 -21.93
C VAL A 141 23.47 2.31 -22.69
N TYR A 142 22.21 2.68 -22.85
CA TYR A 142 21.83 3.87 -23.60
C TYR A 142 21.51 5.02 -22.65
N ASP A 143 22.30 6.11 -22.73
CA ASP A 143 22.08 7.33 -21.94
C ASP A 143 21.01 8.27 -22.54
N GLU A 144 20.55 7.99 -23.76
CA GLU A 144 19.52 8.79 -24.42
C GLU A 144 18.13 8.42 -23.90
N GLU A 145 17.25 9.40 -23.83
CA GLU A 145 15.85 9.20 -23.48
C GLU A 145 15.17 8.37 -24.58
N ILE A 146 14.83 7.12 -24.24
CA ILE A 146 14.17 6.20 -25.15
C ILE A 146 12.65 6.42 -25.00
N PRO A 147 11.92 6.69 -26.10
CA PRO A 147 10.48 6.90 -26.00
C PRO A 147 9.76 5.62 -25.52
N VAL A 148 8.69 5.80 -24.77
CA VAL A 148 7.75 4.73 -24.45
C VAL A 148 6.88 4.39 -25.67
N ASP A 149 6.20 3.26 -25.63
CA ASP A 149 5.32 2.77 -26.71
C ASP A 149 6.08 2.38 -28.00
N ILE A 150 7.24 1.76 -27.83
CA ILE A 150 7.97 1.16 -28.94
C ILE A 150 7.23 -0.09 -29.43
N ALA A 151 7.09 -0.21 -30.75
CA ALA A 151 6.46 -1.41 -31.33
C ALA A 151 7.43 -2.58 -31.30
N TYR A 152 7.11 -3.59 -30.51
CA TYR A 152 7.82 -4.87 -30.47
C TYR A 152 7.04 -5.98 -31.19
N SER A 153 7.76 -7.02 -31.59
CA SER A 153 7.09 -8.27 -32.02
C SER A 153 6.31 -8.86 -30.85
N SER A 154 5.03 -9.18 -31.10
CA SER A 154 4.15 -9.70 -30.05
C SER A 154 4.50 -11.12 -29.58
N TRP A 155 5.30 -11.87 -30.35
CA TRP A 155 5.64 -13.26 -30.05
C TRP A 155 4.38 -14.04 -29.62
N SER A 156 4.49 -14.88 -28.59
CA SER A 156 3.35 -15.67 -28.08
C SER A 156 2.27 -14.83 -27.39
N THR A 157 2.49 -13.53 -27.15
CA THR A 157 1.46 -12.64 -26.57
C THR A 157 0.26 -12.48 -27.52
N ILE A 158 0.46 -12.65 -28.84
CA ILE A 158 -0.63 -12.63 -29.85
C ILE A 158 -1.69 -13.70 -29.57
N LYS A 159 -1.34 -14.78 -28.90
CA LYS A 159 -2.26 -15.88 -28.60
C LYS A 159 -3.39 -15.44 -27.65
N ILE A 160 -3.14 -14.46 -26.81
CA ILE A 160 -4.16 -13.89 -25.91
C ILE A 160 -5.32 -13.25 -26.69
N PRO A 161 -5.09 -12.26 -27.59
CA PRO A 161 -6.18 -11.70 -28.38
C PRO A 161 -6.82 -12.73 -29.33
N VAL A 162 -6.06 -13.67 -29.88
CA VAL A 162 -6.65 -14.76 -30.71
C VAL A 162 -7.63 -15.59 -29.86
N MET A 163 -7.25 -16.01 -28.68
CA MET A 163 -8.12 -16.75 -27.76
C MET A 163 -9.36 -15.93 -27.37
N VAL A 164 -9.19 -14.67 -26.97
CA VAL A 164 -10.33 -13.80 -26.62
C VAL A 164 -11.29 -13.62 -27.79
N THR A 165 -10.75 -13.49 -29.00
CA THR A 165 -11.57 -13.33 -30.22
C THR A 165 -12.30 -14.63 -30.56
N ALA A 166 -11.63 -15.78 -30.40
CA ALA A 166 -12.27 -17.09 -30.59
C ALA A 166 -13.49 -17.26 -29.69
N PHE A 167 -13.34 -16.99 -28.37
CA PHE A 167 -14.46 -17.08 -27.43
C PHE A 167 -15.57 -16.03 -27.66
N ARG A 168 -15.29 -14.94 -28.36
CA ARG A 168 -16.28 -13.93 -28.71
C ARG A 168 -17.04 -14.15 -30.00
N LEU A 169 -16.39 -14.76 -30.99
CA LEU A 169 -16.93 -14.89 -32.34
C LEU A 169 -17.38 -16.32 -32.69
N LEU A 170 -16.76 -17.33 -32.06
CA LEU A 170 -17.14 -18.70 -32.29
C LEU A 170 -18.28 -19.08 -31.35
N GLU A 171 -19.46 -19.28 -31.92
CA GLU A 171 -20.63 -19.78 -31.20
C GLU A 171 -20.64 -21.33 -31.28
N GLU A 172 -21.41 -21.96 -30.37
CA GLU A 172 -21.61 -23.42 -30.43
C GLU A 172 -22.34 -23.84 -31.73
N PRO A 173 -21.97 -24.95 -32.38
CA PRO A 173 -20.98 -25.97 -31.97
C PRO A 173 -19.52 -25.63 -32.32
N TYR A 174 -19.25 -24.58 -33.08
CA TYR A 174 -17.92 -24.24 -33.56
C TYR A 174 -16.89 -24.01 -32.47
N LEU A 175 -17.30 -23.47 -31.32
CA LEU A 175 -16.41 -23.30 -30.21
C LEU A 175 -15.90 -24.64 -29.66
N GLU A 176 -16.80 -25.63 -29.50
CA GLU A 176 -16.46 -26.97 -29.03
C GLU A 176 -15.47 -27.66 -29.98
N GLU A 177 -15.67 -27.57 -31.32
CA GLU A 177 -14.78 -28.10 -32.32
C GLU A 177 -13.36 -27.51 -32.28
N ASN A 178 -13.24 -26.27 -31.77
CA ASN A 178 -11.98 -25.54 -31.67
C ASN A 178 -11.30 -25.63 -30.31
N LEU A 179 -11.92 -26.22 -29.29
CA LEU A 179 -11.36 -26.32 -27.95
C LEU A 179 -9.98 -27.00 -27.94
N ALA A 180 -9.77 -28.03 -28.73
CA ALA A 180 -8.48 -28.73 -28.82
C ALA A 180 -7.36 -27.82 -29.39
N LEU A 181 -7.69 -26.92 -30.31
CA LEU A 181 -6.73 -25.92 -30.82
C LEU A 181 -6.43 -24.86 -29.78
N ILE A 182 -7.45 -24.38 -29.05
CA ILE A 182 -7.31 -23.43 -27.98
C ILE A 182 -6.42 -24.02 -26.87
N GLU A 183 -6.66 -25.25 -26.46
CA GLU A 183 -5.88 -25.96 -25.45
C GLU A 183 -4.40 -26.07 -25.86
N LYS A 184 -4.10 -26.56 -27.07
CA LYS A 184 -2.72 -26.64 -27.57
C LYS A 184 -2.05 -25.28 -27.68
N MET A 185 -2.78 -24.25 -28.14
CA MET A 185 -2.26 -22.88 -28.22
C MET A 185 -1.90 -22.31 -26.85
N VAL A 186 -2.73 -22.54 -25.86
CA VAL A 186 -2.55 -21.93 -24.50
C VAL A 186 -1.58 -22.76 -23.67
N GLU A 187 -1.74 -24.10 -23.63
CA GLU A 187 -0.92 -24.93 -22.72
C GLU A 187 0.46 -25.24 -23.31
N LEU A 188 0.55 -25.50 -24.62
CA LEU A 188 1.80 -25.84 -25.25
C LEU A 188 2.44 -24.67 -26.02
N SER A 189 1.76 -23.55 -26.08
CA SER A 189 2.18 -22.41 -26.89
C SER A 189 2.42 -22.74 -28.35
N GLU A 190 1.62 -23.67 -28.92
CA GLU A 190 1.79 -24.17 -30.28
C GLU A 190 1.39 -23.11 -31.31
N ASN A 191 2.31 -22.83 -32.25
CA ASN A 191 2.09 -21.80 -33.27
C ASN A 191 1.10 -22.27 -34.36
N ASN A 192 1.19 -23.53 -34.78
CA ASN A 192 0.29 -24.06 -35.80
C ASN A 192 -1.18 -24.00 -35.40
N SER A 193 -1.46 -24.36 -34.12
CA SER A 193 -2.82 -24.25 -33.58
C SER A 193 -3.27 -22.79 -33.49
N THR A 194 -2.33 -21.85 -33.23
CA THR A 194 -2.62 -20.42 -33.23
C THR A 194 -3.00 -19.90 -34.61
N ASP A 195 -2.23 -20.30 -35.63
CA ASP A 195 -2.45 -19.88 -37.03
C ASP A 195 -3.77 -20.44 -37.55
N GLU A 196 -4.05 -21.73 -37.29
CA GLU A 196 -5.30 -22.35 -37.66
C GLU A 196 -6.51 -21.74 -36.98
N LEU A 197 -6.43 -21.51 -35.65
CA LEU A 197 -7.51 -20.88 -34.92
C LEU A 197 -7.72 -19.44 -35.39
N GLY A 198 -6.65 -18.69 -35.64
CA GLY A 198 -6.69 -17.33 -36.17
C GLY A 198 -7.36 -17.25 -37.52
N ALA A 199 -7.05 -18.20 -38.43
CA ALA A 199 -7.70 -18.31 -39.75
C ALA A 199 -9.21 -18.56 -39.63
N ARG A 200 -9.63 -19.48 -38.76
CA ARG A 200 -11.06 -19.79 -38.54
C ARG A 200 -11.82 -18.61 -37.94
N VAL A 201 -11.20 -17.90 -37.01
CA VAL A 201 -11.77 -16.65 -36.39
C VAL A 201 -11.97 -15.57 -37.45
N ILE A 202 -10.98 -15.38 -38.34
CA ILE A 202 -11.08 -14.40 -39.44
C ILE A 202 -12.17 -14.80 -40.43
N GLU A 203 -12.23 -16.06 -40.79
CA GLU A 203 -13.27 -16.56 -41.68
C GLU A 203 -14.67 -16.35 -41.13
N GLN A 204 -14.87 -16.64 -39.84
CA GLN A 204 -16.14 -16.41 -39.16
C GLN A 204 -16.48 -14.92 -39.07
N ALA A 205 -15.48 -14.03 -38.78
CA ALA A 205 -15.67 -12.60 -38.71
C ALA A 205 -16.02 -11.96 -40.06
N LEU A 206 -15.54 -12.58 -41.15
CA LEU A 206 -15.80 -12.09 -42.52
C LEU A 206 -17.00 -12.80 -43.19
N ALA A 207 -17.59 -13.81 -42.56
CA ALA A 207 -18.79 -14.44 -43.04
C ALA A 207 -19.90 -13.40 -43.23
N PRO A 208 -20.56 -13.34 -44.40
CA PRO A 208 -21.64 -12.37 -44.61
C PRO A 208 -22.74 -12.63 -43.61
N ILE A 209 -23.20 -11.55 -42.95
CA ILE A 209 -24.40 -11.59 -42.12
C ILE A 209 -25.56 -11.85 -43.09
N ILE A 210 -25.97 -13.10 -43.22
CA ILE A 210 -27.11 -13.53 -44.04
C ILE A 210 -28.39 -13.37 -43.22
#